data_8c39fa54aa99c53bb22d45cd53c8b019
#
_entry.id   8c39fa54aa99c53bb22d45cd53c8b019
#
_cell.length_a   1.000
_cell.length_b   1.000
_cell.length_c   1.000
_cell.angle_alpha   90.00
_cell.angle_beta   90.00
_cell.angle_gamma   90.00
#
_symmetry.space_group_name_H-M   'P 1'
#
loop_
_entity.id
_entity.type
_entity.pdbx_description
1 polymer ?
#
loop_
_entity_poly.entity_id
_entity_poly.type
_entity_poly.pdbx_seq_one_letter_code
_entity_poly.pdbx_strand_id
1 'polypeptide(L)'
;MGARIGVIGLGRIGRYHARNLLTTDGVDALVVTDVDARRTPDVASELDVASAADPDPPLASGIDGVLIAASSSSHADLIEAAVRRDIPTFCEKPVADSIESSVRVLATAEQTSVPVQIGFQRRFDPSFVAAYDAVRSGELGWIH
;
A
#
# COMPACT_ATOMS: atom_id res chain seq x y z
N MET A 1 -4.66 -13.60 -17.61
CA MET A 1 -3.91 -13.84 -16.34
C MET A 1 -4.03 -12.54 -15.56
N GLY A 2 -4.53 -12.60 -14.33
CA GLY A 2 -4.58 -11.45 -13.44
C GLY A 2 -3.27 -11.25 -12.67
N ALA A 3 -3.22 -10.18 -11.90
CA ALA A 3 -2.04 -9.77 -11.17
C ALA A 3 -1.79 -10.61 -9.92
N ARG A 4 -0.54 -10.82 -9.58
CA ARG A 4 -0.07 -11.38 -8.32
C ARG A 4 0.41 -10.24 -7.42
N ILE A 5 -0.24 -10.03 -6.28
CA ILE A 5 0.03 -8.89 -5.40
C ILE A 5 0.69 -9.34 -4.10
N GLY A 6 1.80 -8.70 -3.75
CA GLY A 6 2.41 -8.81 -2.43
C GLY A 6 1.67 -7.95 -1.40
N VAL A 7 1.43 -8.46 -0.19
CA VAL A 7 0.88 -7.66 0.93
C VAL A 7 1.84 -7.72 2.10
N ILE A 8 2.40 -6.57 2.47
CA ILE A 8 3.38 -6.42 3.55
C ILE A 8 2.73 -5.70 4.73
N GLY A 9 2.72 -6.37 5.89
CA GLY A 9 2.06 -5.89 7.09
C GLY A 9 0.62 -6.43 7.19
N LEU A 10 0.40 -7.32 8.15
CA LEU A 10 -0.85 -8.06 8.33
C LEU A 10 -1.57 -7.67 9.63
N GLY A 11 -1.41 -6.43 10.04
CA GLY A 11 -2.23 -5.79 11.06
C GLY A 11 -3.69 -5.65 10.60
N ARG A 12 -4.50 -4.93 11.37
CA ARG A 12 -5.93 -4.72 11.06
C ARG A 12 -6.16 -4.19 9.63
N ILE A 13 -5.37 -3.22 9.19
CA ILE A 13 -5.53 -2.58 7.87
C ILE A 13 -5.03 -3.51 6.75
N GLY A 14 -3.88 -4.16 6.92
CA GLY A 14 -3.35 -5.07 5.91
C GLY A 14 -4.26 -6.28 5.68
N ARG A 15 -4.84 -6.87 6.74
CA ARG A 15 -5.87 -7.93 6.59
C ARG A 15 -7.10 -7.45 5.84
N TYR A 16 -7.55 -6.22 6.11
CA TYR A 16 -8.68 -5.63 5.39
C TYR A 16 -8.37 -5.49 3.90
N HIS A 17 -7.19 -4.96 3.55
CA HIS A 17 -6.76 -4.86 2.17
C HIS A 17 -6.59 -6.22 1.50
N ALA A 18 -5.99 -7.20 2.17
CA ALA A 18 -5.83 -8.54 1.62
C ALA A 18 -7.18 -9.18 1.26
N ARG A 19 -8.19 -9.07 2.14
CA ARG A 19 -9.55 -9.55 1.83
C ARG A 19 -10.19 -8.83 0.65
N ASN A 20 -10.02 -7.52 0.55
CA ASN A 20 -10.55 -6.74 -0.58
C ASN A 20 -9.88 -7.14 -1.90
N LEU A 21 -8.55 -7.31 -1.90
CA LEU A 21 -7.81 -7.72 -3.09
C LEU A 21 -8.27 -9.08 -3.62
N LEU A 22 -8.64 -10.03 -2.76
CA LEU A 22 -9.19 -11.34 -3.18
C LEU A 22 -10.52 -11.25 -3.93
N THR A 23 -11.23 -10.13 -3.77
CA THR A 23 -12.51 -9.87 -4.46
C THR A 23 -12.37 -8.81 -5.57
N THR A 24 -11.16 -8.35 -5.83
CA THR A 24 -10.89 -7.32 -6.85
C THR A 24 -10.64 -7.98 -8.20
N ASP A 25 -11.39 -7.57 -9.20
CA ASP A 25 -11.21 -8.04 -10.57
C ASP A 25 -9.78 -7.78 -11.06
N GLY A 26 -9.19 -8.78 -11.68
CA GLY A 26 -7.82 -8.70 -12.20
C GLY A 26 -6.73 -9.06 -11.18
N VAL A 27 -7.06 -9.47 -9.96
CA VAL A 27 -6.13 -10.05 -8.99
C VAL A 27 -6.32 -11.56 -8.96
N ASP A 28 -5.30 -12.32 -9.34
CA ASP A 28 -5.34 -13.80 -9.39
C ASP A 28 -4.71 -14.44 -8.16
N ALA A 29 -3.75 -13.78 -7.50
CA ALA A 29 -3.04 -14.35 -6.37
C ALA A 29 -2.50 -13.30 -5.39
N LEU A 30 -2.39 -13.66 -4.13
CA LEU A 30 -1.71 -12.89 -3.10
C LEU A 30 -0.53 -13.66 -2.52
N VAL A 31 0.49 -12.89 -2.10
CA VAL A 31 1.58 -13.36 -1.25
C VAL A 31 1.65 -12.44 -0.04
N VAL A 32 1.43 -12.97 1.15
CA VAL A 32 1.35 -12.16 2.38
C VAL A 32 2.58 -12.33 3.26
N THR A 33 2.97 -11.27 3.96
CA THR A 33 4.07 -11.29 4.94
C THR A 33 3.87 -10.25 6.05
N ASP A 34 4.43 -10.55 7.23
CA ASP A 34 4.51 -9.63 8.37
C ASP A 34 5.81 -9.88 9.13
N VAL A 35 6.34 -8.87 9.82
CA VAL A 35 7.49 -9.01 10.72
C VAL A 35 7.18 -9.87 11.95
N ASP A 36 5.92 -9.97 12.34
CA ASP A 36 5.48 -10.94 13.35
C ASP A 36 5.29 -12.30 12.68
N ALA A 37 6.26 -13.19 12.90
CA ALA A 37 6.29 -14.54 12.30
C ALA A 37 5.04 -15.40 12.61
N ARG A 38 4.22 -15.02 13.60
CA ARG A 38 2.97 -15.73 13.91
C ARG A 38 1.81 -15.26 13.02
N ARG A 39 1.80 -13.98 12.64
CA ARG A 39 0.71 -13.41 11.82
C ARG A 39 0.69 -13.95 10.41
N THR A 40 1.85 -14.15 9.83
CA THR A 40 1.96 -14.58 8.43
C THR A 40 1.26 -15.91 8.18
N PRO A 41 1.54 -17.02 8.89
CA PRO A 41 0.87 -18.29 8.68
C PRO A 41 -0.63 -18.23 9.06
N ASP A 42 -1.00 -17.48 10.10
CA ASP A 42 -2.39 -17.34 10.51
C ASP A 42 -3.23 -16.70 9.40
N VAL A 43 -2.75 -15.59 8.82
CA VAL A 43 -3.47 -14.88 7.75
C VAL A 43 -3.42 -15.65 6.44
N ALA A 44 -2.30 -16.27 6.11
CA ALA A 44 -2.18 -17.10 4.91
C ALA A 44 -3.17 -18.26 4.92
N SER A 45 -3.29 -18.94 6.08
CA SER A 45 -4.26 -20.02 6.27
C SER A 45 -5.71 -19.52 6.28
N GLU A 46 -5.98 -18.38 6.92
CA GLU A 46 -7.34 -17.79 6.97
C GLU A 46 -7.85 -17.43 5.57
N LEU A 47 -6.97 -16.90 4.72
CA LEU A 47 -7.32 -16.38 3.40
C LEU A 47 -7.04 -17.34 2.25
N ASP A 48 -6.47 -18.52 2.54
CA ASP A 48 -6.04 -19.52 1.55
C ASP A 48 -5.10 -18.92 0.48
N VAL A 49 -4.05 -18.21 0.95
CA VAL A 49 -3.09 -17.53 0.08
C VAL A 49 -1.65 -17.93 0.40
N ALA A 50 -0.74 -17.68 -0.54
CA ALA A 50 0.69 -17.91 -0.33
C ALA A 50 1.26 -16.95 0.73
N SER A 51 2.29 -17.39 1.45
CA SER A 51 3.01 -16.60 2.44
C SER A 51 4.51 -16.57 2.17
N ALA A 52 5.17 -15.52 2.65
CA ALA A 52 6.62 -15.42 2.69
C ALA A 52 7.07 -15.05 4.11
N ALA A 53 8.23 -15.59 4.51
CA ALA A 53 8.74 -15.40 5.87
C ALA A 53 9.34 -14.01 6.10
N ASP A 54 9.68 -13.29 5.02
CA ASP A 54 10.37 -12.00 5.04
C ASP A 54 9.71 -11.07 4.01
N PRO A 55 9.64 -9.75 4.25
CA PRO A 55 9.18 -8.79 3.23
C PRO A 55 10.02 -8.79 1.95
N ASP A 56 11.29 -9.13 2.02
CA ASP A 56 12.16 -9.20 0.84
C ASP A 56 11.80 -10.35 -0.13
N PRO A 57 11.48 -11.59 0.31
CA PRO A 57 11.00 -12.63 -0.58
C PRO A 57 9.74 -12.30 -1.39
N PRO A 58 8.68 -11.63 -0.87
CA PRO A 58 7.57 -11.21 -1.70
C PRO A 58 7.99 -10.26 -2.81
N LEU A 59 8.88 -9.31 -2.53
CA LEU A 59 9.42 -8.37 -3.51
C LEU A 59 10.34 -9.08 -4.54
N ALA A 60 10.94 -10.21 -4.18
CA ALA A 60 11.79 -11.01 -5.08
C ALA A 60 11.03 -12.07 -5.87
N SER A 61 9.79 -12.40 -5.52
CA SER A 61 9.08 -13.60 -5.99
C SER A 61 8.17 -13.42 -7.21
N GLY A 62 8.44 -12.42 -8.06
CA GLY A 62 7.67 -12.21 -9.30
C GLY A 62 6.23 -11.80 -9.02
N ILE A 63 6.05 -10.76 -8.21
CA ILE A 63 4.78 -10.06 -8.00
C ILE A 63 4.66 -8.92 -8.99
N ASP A 64 3.43 -8.61 -9.40
CA ASP A 64 3.11 -7.54 -10.35
C ASP A 64 2.86 -6.20 -9.63
N GLY A 65 2.71 -6.22 -8.31
CA GLY A 65 2.53 -5.03 -7.48
C GLY A 65 2.62 -5.37 -6.00
N VAL A 66 2.83 -4.36 -5.16
CA VAL A 66 2.88 -4.53 -3.71
C VAL A 66 1.98 -3.54 -2.99
N LEU A 67 1.28 -4.03 -1.96
CA LEU A 67 0.54 -3.25 -0.99
C LEU A 67 1.30 -3.25 0.35
N ILE A 68 1.68 -2.07 0.83
CA ILE A 68 2.40 -1.87 2.08
C ILE A 68 1.44 -1.29 3.12
N ALA A 69 1.16 -2.08 4.17
CA ALA A 69 0.34 -1.71 5.32
C ALA A 69 1.08 -2.01 6.64
N ALA A 70 2.39 -1.91 6.61
CA ALA A 70 3.30 -2.12 7.73
C ALA A 70 3.28 -0.93 8.72
N SER A 71 4.22 -0.87 9.66
CA SER A 71 4.42 0.29 10.51
C SER A 71 4.94 1.48 9.70
N SER A 72 4.54 2.71 10.06
CA SER A 72 4.96 3.93 9.35
C SER A 72 6.48 4.10 9.27
N SER A 73 7.19 3.62 10.27
CA SER A 73 8.67 3.64 10.30
C SER A 73 9.33 2.75 9.23
N SER A 74 8.61 1.78 8.69
CA SER A 74 9.12 0.87 7.64
C SER A 74 8.69 1.30 6.24
N HIS A 75 7.76 2.24 6.10
CA HIS A 75 7.17 2.59 4.81
C HIS A 75 8.21 3.05 3.81
N ALA A 76 9.08 4.00 4.19
CA ALA A 76 10.08 4.56 3.29
C ALA A 76 10.99 3.48 2.69
N ASP A 77 11.55 2.63 3.55
CA ASP A 77 12.49 1.60 3.12
C ASP A 77 11.82 0.53 2.24
N LEU A 78 10.57 0.16 2.57
CA LEU A 78 9.79 -0.79 1.78
C LEU A 78 9.38 -0.22 0.41
N ILE A 79 8.96 1.06 0.35
CA ILE A 79 8.66 1.73 -0.92
C ILE A 79 9.91 1.78 -1.80
N GLU A 80 11.03 2.23 -1.25
CA GLU A 80 12.29 2.30 -2.00
C GLU A 80 12.76 0.92 -2.49
N ALA A 81 12.62 -0.12 -1.66
CA ALA A 81 12.96 -1.48 -2.03
C ALA A 81 12.10 -2.00 -3.21
N ALA A 82 10.82 -1.69 -3.20
CA ALA A 82 9.89 -2.05 -4.27
C ALA A 82 10.19 -1.29 -5.57
N VAL A 83 10.35 0.04 -5.48
CA VAL A 83 10.65 0.91 -6.63
C VAL A 83 11.95 0.52 -7.32
N ARG A 84 13.02 0.19 -6.56
CA ARG A 84 14.29 -0.29 -7.12
C ARG A 84 14.19 -1.65 -7.83
N ARG A 85 13.09 -2.37 -7.65
CA ARG A 85 12.79 -3.65 -8.33
C ARG A 85 11.72 -3.51 -9.41
N ASP A 86 11.40 -2.28 -9.78
CA ASP A 86 10.36 -1.94 -10.77
C ASP A 86 8.96 -2.47 -10.39
N ILE A 87 8.65 -2.55 -9.08
CA ILE A 87 7.37 -3.06 -8.59
C ILE A 87 6.41 -1.91 -8.27
N PRO A 88 5.28 -1.78 -8.99
CA PRO A 88 4.21 -0.84 -8.66
C PRO A 88 3.77 -0.97 -7.21
N THR A 89 3.70 0.17 -6.52
CA THR A 89 3.54 0.20 -5.06
C THR A 89 2.32 1.00 -4.62
N PHE A 90 1.45 0.39 -3.85
CA PHE A 90 0.49 1.09 -3.01
C PHE A 90 0.97 1.05 -1.55
N CYS A 91 1.06 2.20 -0.89
CA CYS A 91 1.43 2.26 0.53
C CYS A 91 0.38 3.01 1.33
N GLU A 92 0.02 2.48 2.49
CA GLU A 92 -0.82 3.19 3.46
C GLU A 92 -0.15 4.50 3.93
N LYS A 93 -0.99 5.45 4.30
CA LYS A 93 -0.54 6.71 4.89
C LYS A 93 0.02 6.49 6.32
N PRO A 94 0.99 7.32 6.76
CA PRO A 94 1.73 8.32 6.00
C PRO A 94 2.77 7.66 5.07
N VAL A 95 3.31 8.42 4.12
CA VAL A 95 4.37 7.93 3.23
C VAL A 95 5.62 7.52 4.00
N ALA A 96 5.94 8.23 5.07
CA ALA A 96 7.01 7.93 6.03
C ALA A 96 6.71 8.60 7.38
N ASP A 97 7.52 8.34 8.38
CA ASP A 97 7.40 8.89 9.74
C ASP A 97 8.09 10.26 9.91
N SER A 98 8.87 10.71 8.93
CA SER A 98 9.54 12.01 8.92
C SER A 98 9.45 12.70 7.56
N ILE A 99 9.63 14.02 7.55
CA ILE A 99 9.70 14.81 6.30
C ILE A 99 10.93 14.40 5.49
N GLU A 100 12.06 14.18 6.13
CA GLU A 100 13.31 13.77 5.50
C GLU A 100 13.13 12.42 4.75
N SER A 101 12.57 11.42 5.41
CA SER A 101 12.27 10.12 4.79
C SER A 101 11.24 10.25 3.67
N SER A 102 10.25 11.13 3.81
CA SER A 102 9.26 11.40 2.75
C SER A 102 9.90 12.01 1.51
N VAL A 103 10.81 12.98 1.68
CA VAL A 103 11.56 13.60 0.56
C VAL A 103 12.45 12.57 -0.13
N ARG A 104 13.09 11.68 0.63
CA ARG A 104 13.92 10.60 0.09
C ARG A 104 13.08 9.63 -0.79
N VAL A 105 11.90 9.26 -0.34
CA VAL A 105 10.97 8.43 -1.12
C VAL A 105 10.56 9.12 -2.43
N LEU A 106 10.22 10.41 -2.37
CA LEU A 106 9.86 11.19 -3.55
C LEU A 106 11.01 11.22 -4.56
N ALA A 107 12.24 11.53 -4.10
CA ALA A 107 13.41 11.57 -4.94
C ALA A 107 13.71 10.22 -5.61
N THR A 108 13.47 9.10 -4.89
CA THR A 108 13.63 7.75 -5.46
C THR A 108 12.54 7.46 -6.50
N ALA A 109 11.30 7.82 -6.23
CA ALA A 109 10.18 7.60 -7.16
C ALA A 109 10.32 8.43 -8.44
N GLU A 110 10.79 9.68 -8.35
CA GLU A 110 11.01 10.57 -9.50
C GLU A 110 12.10 10.07 -10.46
N GLN A 111 13.02 9.23 -10.00
CA GLN A 111 14.08 8.64 -10.83
C GLN A 111 13.60 7.46 -11.67
N THR A 112 12.36 7.02 -11.48
CA THR A 112 11.78 5.87 -12.15
C THR A 112 10.42 6.22 -12.75
N SER A 113 9.88 5.33 -13.59
CA SER A 113 8.49 5.40 -14.06
C SER A 113 7.55 4.49 -13.26
N VAL A 114 8.03 3.91 -12.18
CA VAL A 114 7.27 2.97 -11.35
C VAL A 114 6.17 3.71 -10.60
N PRO A 115 4.91 3.32 -10.72
CA PRO A 115 3.83 3.97 -10.00
C PRO A 115 3.95 3.75 -8.48
N VAL A 116 3.91 4.86 -7.73
CA VAL A 116 3.79 4.84 -6.26
C VAL A 116 2.54 5.60 -5.87
N GLN A 117 1.59 4.94 -5.23
CA GLN A 117 0.36 5.54 -4.73
C GLN A 117 0.31 5.47 -3.22
N ILE A 118 -0.01 6.59 -2.57
CA ILE A 118 -0.24 6.64 -1.13
C ILE A 118 -1.73 6.61 -0.82
N GLY A 119 -2.13 5.83 0.17
CA GLY A 119 -3.50 5.54 0.57
C GLY A 119 -4.21 6.71 1.27
N PHE A 120 -4.40 7.83 0.58
CA PHE A 120 -5.23 8.94 1.05
C PHE A 120 -6.71 8.66 0.77
N GLN A 121 -7.28 7.69 1.46
CA GLN A 121 -8.62 7.14 1.23
C GLN A 121 -9.74 8.18 1.29
N ARG A 122 -9.57 9.28 2.04
CA ARG A 122 -10.57 10.35 2.13
C ARG A 122 -10.81 11.09 0.82
N ARG A 123 -9.85 11.02 -0.11
CA ARG A 123 -10.03 11.56 -1.47
C ARG A 123 -11.08 10.82 -2.30
N PHE A 124 -11.48 9.63 -1.86
CA PHE A 124 -12.47 8.76 -2.49
C PHE A 124 -13.73 8.59 -1.65
N ASP A 125 -13.80 9.19 -0.47
CA ASP A 125 -14.98 9.18 0.39
C ASP A 125 -16.00 10.21 -0.13
N PRO A 126 -17.25 9.81 -0.45
CA PRO A 126 -18.24 10.70 -1.04
C PRO A 126 -18.52 11.96 -0.22
N SER A 127 -18.50 11.85 1.13
CA SER A 127 -18.75 13.00 2.00
C SER A 127 -17.60 14.02 1.95
N PHE A 128 -16.36 13.52 1.87
CA PHE A 128 -15.18 14.40 1.73
C PHE A 128 -15.10 15.01 0.32
N VAL A 129 -15.46 14.27 -0.71
CA VAL A 129 -15.54 14.79 -2.08
C VAL A 129 -16.57 15.91 -2.15
N ALA A 130 -17.78 15.70 -1.61
CA ALA A 130 -18.82 16.73 -1.57
C ALA A 130 -18.36 17.99 -0.81
N ALA A 131 -17.72 17.83 0.34
CA ALA A 131 -17.16 18.95 1.10
C ALA A 131 -16.07 19.71 0.30
N TYR A 132 -15.18 18.97 -0.36
CA TYR A 132 -14.14 19.54 -1.22
C TYR A 132 -14.74 20.35 -2.37
N ASP A 133 -15.77 19.82 -3.03
CA ASP A 133 -16.45 20.48 -4.16
C ASP A 133 -17.18 21.75 -3.68
N ALA A 134 -17.84 21.72 -2.53
CA ALA A 134 -18.49 22.90 -1.93
C ALA A 134 -17.48 24.02 -1.60
N VAL A 135 -16.29 23.66 -1.09
CA VAL A 135 -15.20 24.63 -0.88
C VAL A 135 -14.71 25.22 -2.21
N ARG A 136 -14.48 24.36 -3.19
CA ARG A 136 -13.92 24.78 -4.49
C ARG A 136 -14.90 25.60 -5.35
N SER A 137 -16.19 25.34 -5.25
CA SER A 137 -17.22 26.09 -5.96
C SER A 137 -17.39 27.52 -5.43
N GLY A 138 -16.87 27.80 -4.22
CA GLY A 138 -17.09 29.07 -3.54
C GLY A 138 -18.46 29.19 -2.85
N GLU A 139 -19.27 28.13 -2.87
CA GLU A 139 -20.61 28.11 -2.26
C GLU A 139 -20.58 28.45 -0.77
N LEU A 140 -19.51 28.07 -0.08
CA LEU A 140 -19.33 28.33 1.35
C LEU A 140 -18.74 29.71 1.65
N GLY A 141 -18.42 30.52 0.62
CA GLY A 141 -17.77 31.82 0.79
C GLY A 141 -16.33 31.69 1.34
N TRP A 142 -15.93 32.67 2.14
CA TRP A 142 -14.61 32.66 2.78
C TRP A 142 -14.59 31.68 3.98
N ILE A 143 -13.57 30.81 3.96
CA ILE A 143 -13.31 29.88 5.06
C ILE A 143 -12.12 30.41 5.85
N HIS A 144 -12.32 30.61 7.15
CA HIS A 144 -11.32 31.15 8.08
C HIS A 144 -10.67 30.03 8.92
#